data_d3360fc616332750a6c725222ef892f2
#
_entry.id   d3360fc616332750a6c725222ef892f2
#
_cell.length_a   1.000
_cell.length_b   1.000
_cell.length_c   1.000
_cell.angle_alpha   90.00
_cell.angle_beta   90.00
_cell.angle_gamma   90.00
#
_symmetry.space_group_name_H-M   'P 1'
#
loop_
_entity.id
_entity.type
_entity.pdbx_description
1 polymer ?
#
loop_
_entity_poly.entity_id
_entity_poly.type
_entity_poly.pdbx_seq_one_letter_code
_entity_poly.pdbx_strand_id
1 'polypeptide(L)'
;MTTLRPYLIASFLLLVPFHSSTADTKPHLTLPPALYAVPGVPMNIDLGNAILAEPKDGYQFKVDCKIGKTEENQRWTVNAVDDEVGEHLLKMRLSDAKGKLVDEASTVIRVVPRDTGKGREMALLIIGDSLTAATYYSNEVGRLLSEPGNPKWTMLGTSPGRGATKGVAREGYGGWTWERFNTLYGAEEWKEANGRKRKNQSPFLFLDGDGGAPKLNIKRYVQEKADGREPDFVTFMLGINDCFHPDPKDPVAVEAKFKGMLEQAEILLAAFRKALPNADLGICLTTPPNARDEAFVANYKDRYTRRGWRSIQYRLVERQLKHFGGREKEHIFIVPTSLDLDPVSGYPDNNGVHPNESGYQRIGTSIYAWLKWRMREGN
;
A
#
# COMPACT_ATOMS: atom_id res chain seq x y z
N MET A 1 -7.36 -21.57 69.39
CA MET A 1 -7.86 -22.26 68.20
C MET A 1 -8.86 -21.35 67.51
N THR A 2 -8.40 -20.59 66.52
CA THR A 2 -9.20 -19.59 65.80
C THR A 2 -9.31 -20.04 64.35
N THR A 3 -10.48 -20.46 63.96
CA THR A 3 -10.79 -20.99 62.61
C THR A 3 -10.96 -19.83 61.60
N LEU A 4 -10.09 -19.75 60.63
CA LEU A 4 -10.22 -18.88 59.46
C LEU A 4 -11.18 -19.53 58.44
N ARG A 5 -12.23 -18.83 58.05
CA ARG A 5 -13.12 -19.16 56.94
C ARG A 5 -12.55 -18.52 55.63
N PRO A 6 -12.49 -19.28 54.51
CA PRO A 6 -12.12 -18.70 53.24
C PRO A 6 -13.34 -17.99 52.60
N TYR A 7 -13.16 -16.74 52.16
CA TYR A 7 -14.11 -16.02 51.30
C TYR A 7 -13.88 -16.45 49.84
N LEU A 8 -14.89 -17.07 49.25
CA LEU A 8 -14.95 -17.31 47.81
C LEU A 8 -15.35 -15.97 47.12
N ILE A 9 -14.46 -15.41 46.34
CA ILE A 9 -14.76 -14.30 45.43
C ILE A 9 -15.24 -14.91 44.10
N ALA A 10 -16.55 -14.83 43.86
CA ALA A 10 -17.13 -15.17 42.56
C ALA A 10 -16.94 -14.03 41.59
N SER A 11 -16.02 -14.18 40.63
CA SER A 11 -15.86 -13.26 39.53
C SER A 11 -16.97 -13.48 38.50
N PHE A 12 -17.92 -12.58 38.45
CA PHE A 12 -18.93 -12.52 37.37
C PHE A 12 -18.29 -11.98 36.11
N LEU A 13 -17.98 -12.84 35.15
CA LEU A 13 -17.69 -12.41 33.77
C LEU A 13 -19.02 -11.97 33.13
N LEU A 14 -19.19 -10.68 32.97
CA LEU A 14 -20.23 -10.12 32.13
C LEU A 14 -19.89 -10.40 30.65
N LEU A 15 -20.49 -11.42 30.10
CA LEU A 15 -20.56 -11.66 28.67
C LEU A 15 -21.44 -10.56 28.05
N VAL A 16 -20.80 -9.52 27.53
CA VAL A 16 -21.47 -8.53 26.67
C VAL A 16 -21.74 -9.23 25.35
N PRO A 17 -23.00 -9.40 24.92
CA PRO A 17 -23.27 -9.97 23.61
C PRO A 17 -22.79 -8.99 22.54
N PHE A 18 -21.79 -9.39 21.75
CA PHE A 18 -21.41 -8.74 20.51
C PHE A 18 -22.59 -8.88 19.54
N HIS A 19 -23.45 -7.89 19.49
CA HIS A 19 -24.42 -7.77 18.41
C HIS A 19 -23.62 -7.44 17.14
N SER A 20 -23.41 -8.46 16.30
CA SER A 20 -22.95 -8.32 14.94
C SER A 20 -24.09 -7.69 14.12
N SER A 21 -24.19 -6.37 14.17
CA SER A 21 -25.05 -5.62 13.27
C SER A 21 -24.39 -5.66 11.88
N THR A 22 -24.98 -6.41 10.95
CA THR A 22 -24.79 -6.21 9.50
C THR A 22 -25.51 -4.93 9.09
N ALA A 23 -25.16 -3.80 9.72
CA ALA A 23 -25.61 -2.51 9.27
C ALA A 23 -24.92 -2.23 7.92
N ASP A 24 -25.69 -1.98 6.87
CA ASP A 24 -25.25 -1.23 5.71
C ASP A 24 -24.59 0.04 6.25
N THR A 25 -23.27 0.01 6.39
CA THR A 25 -22.54 1.17 6.90
C THR A 25 -22.74 2.27 5.87
N LYS A 26 -23.35 3.36 6.33
CA LYS A 26 -23.56 4.56 5.53
C LYS A 26 -22.24 4.89 4.81
N PRO A 27 -22.25 5.16 3.49
CA PRO A 27 -21.05 5.50 2.77
C PRO A 27 -20.33 6.64 3.46
N HIS A 28 -19.03 6.51 3.63
CA HIS A 28 -18.18 7.52 4.24
C HIS A 28 -16.89 7.65 3.43
N LEU A 29 -16.24 8.80 3.57
CA LEU A 29 -15.01 9.13 2.87
C LEU A 29 -13.79 8.57 3.61
N THR A 30 -12.95 7.84 2.90
CA THR A 30 -11.69 7.32 3.42
C THR A 30 -10.54 8.02 2.72
N LEU A 31 -9.86 8.93 3.43
CA LEU A 31 -8.71 9.68 2.93
C LEU A 31 -7.46 9.38 3.77
N PRO A 32 -6.28 9.30 3.14
CA PRO A 32 -5.02 9.22 3.86
C PRO A 32 -4.73 10.56 4.57
N PRO A 33 -3.86 10.58 5.60
CA PRO A 33 -3.55 11.80 6.35
C PRO A 33 -2.87 12.88 5.50
N ALA A 34 -2.16 12.47 4.45
CA ALA A 34 -1.54 13.37 3.49
C ALA A 34 -1.46 12.75 2.09
N LEU A 35 -1.44 13.60 1.09
CA LEU A 35 -1.15 13.34 -0.31
C LEU A 35 0.09 14.14 -0.72
N TYR A 36 0.80 13.69 -1.73
CA TYR A 36 2.08 14.29 -2.12
C TYR A 36 2.04 14.65 -3.60
N ALA A 37 2.56 15.84 -3.94
CA ALA A 37 2.67 16.32 -5.30
C ALA A 37 4.05 16.96 -5.54
N VAL A 38 4.49 16.95 -6.79
CA VAL A 38 5.76 17.55 -7.22
C VAL A 38 5.49 18.37 -8.47
N PRO A 39 5.97 19.62 -8.59
CA PRO A 39 5.80 20.42 -9.78
C PRO A 39 6.23 19.70 -11.05
N GLY A 40 5.37 19.75 -12.08
CA GLY A 40 5.58 19.09 -13.37
C GLY A 40 5.28 17.58 -13.38
N VAL A 41 4.77 17.01 -12.28
CA VAL A 41 4.31 15.61 -12.20
C VAL A 41 2.84 15.61 -11.80
N PRO A 42 1.90 15.18 -12.66
CA PRO A 42 0.48 15.17 -12.36
C PRO A 42 0.17 14.25 -11.16
N MET A 43 -0.61 14.75 -10.20
CA MET A 43 -1.20 13.97 -9.11
C MET A 43 -2.72 13.92 -9.30
N ASN A 44 -3.32 12.76 -9.10
CA ASN A 44 -4.76 12.60 -9.27
C ASN A 44 -5.39 11.95 -8.03
N ILE A 45 -6.65 12.23 -7.83
CA ILE A 45 -7.55 11.50 -6.93
C ILE A 45 -8.71 11.02 -7.79
N ASP A 46 -8.84 9.72 -7.99
CA ASP A 46 -10.09 9.15 -8.46
C ASP A 46 -11.07 9.14 -7.28
N LEU A 47 -12.11 9.97 -7.37
CA LEU A 47 -13.01 10.26 -6.25
C LEU A 47 -13.79 9.00 -5.81
N GLY A 48 -14.08 8.10 -6.75
CA GLY A 48 -14.71 6.82 -6.47
C GLY A 48 -13.86 5.89 -5.58
N ASN A 49 -12.54 6.08 -5.56
CA ASN A 49 -11.67 5.29 -4.69
C ASN A 49 -11.80 5.67 -3.21
N ALA A 50 -12.26 6.89 -2.91
CA ALA A 50 -12.42 7.37 -1.55
C ALA A 50 -13.68 6.85 -0.83
N ILE A 51 -14.59 6.14 -1.52
CA ILE A 51 -15.81 5.59 -0.93
C ILE A 51 -16.03 4.13 -1.34
N LEU A 52 -16.85 3.42 -0.56
CA LEU A 52 -17.42 2.13 -0.96
C LEU A 52 -18.86 2.34 -1.46
N ALA A 53 -19.00 2.64 -2.75
CA ALA A 53 -20.29 2.82 -3.41
C ALA A 53 -20.21 2.35 -4.87
N GLU A 54 -21.37 2.12 -5.47
CA GLU A 54 -21.49 1.83 -6.91
C GLU A 54 -21.85 3.13 -7.66
N PRO A 55 -21.41 3.31 -8.92
CA PRO A 55 -21.74 4.52 -9.70
C PRO A 55 -23.25 4.78 -9.81
N LYS A 56 -24.06 3.72 -9.85
CA LYS A 56 -25.54 3.80 -9.90
C LYS A 56 -26.17 4.41 -8.64
N ASP A 57 -25.44 4.45 -7.52
CA ASP A 57 -25.94 5.01 -6.25
C ASP A 57 -26.06 6.53 -6.31
N GLY A 58 -25.50 7.18 -7.36
CA GLY A 58 -25.70 8.58 -7.68
C GLY A 58 -25.06 9.55 -6.69
N TYR A 59 -24.03 9.12 -5.96
CA TYR A 59 -23.26 10.01 -5.06
C TYR A 59 -22.53 11.08 -5.84
N GLN A 60 -22.52 12.30 -5.30
CA GLN A 60 -21.86 13.47 -5.84
C GLN A 60 -20.72 13.93 -4.94
N PHE A 61 -19.59 14.25 -5.54
CA PHE A 61 -18.43 14.77 -4.83
C PHE A 61 -18.27 16.26 -5.07
N LYS A 62 -17.93 17.00 -4.02
CA LYS A 62 -17.43 18.37 -4.09
C LYS A 62 -16.07 18.43 -3.41
N VAL A 63 -15.06 18.82 -4.16
CA VAL A 63 -13.71 19.04 -3.64
C VAL A 63 -13.44 20.52 -3.54
N ASP A 64 -12.95 20.95 -2.38
CA ASP A 64 -12.55 22.33 -2.08
C ASP A 64 -11.06 22.32 -1.72
N CYS A 65 -10.25 22.93 -2.58
CA CYS A 65 -8.80 23.07 -2.41
C CYS A 65 -8.31 24.28 -3.22
N LYS A 66 -7.27 24.96 -2.73
CA LYS A 66 -6.71 26.15 -3.42
C LYS A 66 -6.00 25.81 -4.73
N ILE A 67 -5.53 24.57 -4.89
CA ILE A 67 -4.82 24.09 -6.07
C ILE A 67 -5.58 22.92 -6.69
N GLY A 68 -5.35 22.68 -7.98
CA GLY A 68 -6.01 21.60 -8.70
C GLY A 68 -7.44 21.91 -9.13
N LYS A 69 -8.08 20.96 -9.78
CA LYS A 69 -9.44 21.07 -10.29
C LYS A 69 -10.13 19.72 -10.37
N THR A 70 -11.45 19.71 -10.24
CA THR A 70 -12.27 18.53 -10.50
C THR A 70 -12.51 18.39 -12.01
N GLU A 71 -12.29 17.22 -12.55
CA GLU A 71 -12.58 16.84 -13.93
C GLU A 71 -13.79 15.92 -13.96
N GLU A 72 -14.87 16.36 -14.59
CA GLU A 72 -16.12 15.58 -14.82
C GLU A 72 -16.68 14.82 -13.60
N ASN A 73 -16.57 15.39 -12.40
CA ASN A 73 -17.06 14.80 -11.15
C ASN A 73 -16.45 13.45 -10.74
N GLN A 74 -15.46 12.94 -11.46
CA GLN A 74 -14.89 11.62 -11.21
C GLN A 74 -13.45 11.68 -10.72
N ARG A 75 -12.72 12.71 -11.12
CA ARG A 75 -11.29 12.85 -10.79
C ARG A 75 -11.02 14.28 -10.35
N TRP A 76 -10.15 14.41 -9.38
CA TRP A 76 -9.55 15.69 -9.03
C TRP A 76 -8.05 15.63 -9.33
N THR A 77 -7.55 16.61 -10.07
CA THR A 77 -6.18 16.63 -10.60
C THR A 77 -5.43 17.87 -10.16
N VAL A 78 -4.18 17.70 -9.73
CA VAL A 78 -3.19 18.76 -9.50
C VAL A 78 -2.05 18.60 -10.49
N ASN A 79 -1.82 19.65 -11.28
CA ASN A 79 -0.59 19.86 -12.02
C ASN A 79 0.18 21.00 -11.33
N ALA A 80 0.79 20.67 -10.18
CA ALA A 80 1.43 21.65 -9.33
C ALA A 80 2.53 22.42 -10.09
N VAL A 81 2.67 23.71 -9.76
CA VAL A 81 3.74 24.60 -10.21
C VAL A 81 4.62 25.01 -9.01
N ASP A 82 5.79 25.60 -9.28
CA ASP A 82 6.76 25.93 -8.21
C ASP A 82 6.19 26.92 -7.17
N ASP A 83 5.31 27.84 -7.57
CA ASP A 83 4.65 28.80 -6.66
C ASP A 83 3.63 28.14 -5.73
N GLU A 84 3.26 26.90 -5.98
CA GLU A 84 2.34 26.11 -5.16
C GLU A 84 3.06 25.16 -4.16
N VAL A 85 4.37 25.30 -4.03
CA VAL A 85 5.12 24.54 -3.03
C VAL A 85 4.65 24.88 -1.62
N GLY A 86 4.27 23.85 -0.85
CA GLY A 86 3.72 24.01 0.51
C GLY A 86 2.62 23.02 0.83
N GLU A 87 1.86 23.31 1.89
CA GLU A 87 0.73 22.50 2.31
C GLU A 87 -0.60 23.15 1.92
N HIS A 88 -1.49 22.35 1.34
CA HIS A 88 -2.81 22.78 0.89
C HIS A 88 -3.87 21.87 1.50
N LEU A 89 -4.79 22.44 2.27
CA LEU A 89 -5.93 21.71 2.80
C LEU A 89 -6.86 21.33 1.64
N LEU A 90 -7.15 20.06 1.51
CA LEU A 90 -8.19 19.52 0.64
C LEU A 90 -9.35 19.05 1.49
N LYS A 91 -10.54 19.59 1.23
CA LYS A 91 -11.79 19.17 1.83
C LYS A 91 -12.65 18.49 0.77
N MET A 92 -13.14 17.29 1.06
CA MET A 92 -14.03 16.53 0.19
C MET A 92 -15.39 16.37 0.86
N ARG A 93 -16.46 16.67 0.15
CA ARG A 93 -17.84 16.46 0.57
C ARG A 93 -18.51 15.44 -0.32
N LEU A 94 -19.24 14.54 0.30
CA LEU A 94 -20.06 13.51 -0.34
C LEU A 94 -21.52 13.85 -0.12
N SER A 95 -22.28 13.95 -1.20
CA SER A 95 -23.74 14.14 -1.17
C SER A 95 -24.46 12.98 -1.85
N ASP A 96 -25.68 12.69 -1.43
CA ASP A 96 -26.54 11.73 -2.12
C ASP A 96 -27.12 12.33 -3.42
N ALA A 97 -27.88 11.52 -4.17
CA ALA A 97 -28.51 11.94 -5.42
C ALA A 97 -29.51 13.10 -5.27
N LYS A 98 -29.96 13.41 -4.05
CA LYS A 98 -30.82 14.54 -3.72
C LYS A 98 -30.06 15.78 -3.26
N GLY A 99 -28.72 15.73 -3.26
CA GLY A 99 -27.86 16.83 -2.81
C GLY A 99 -27.71 16.94 -1.29
N LYS A 100 -28.23 15.99 -0.51
CA LYS A 100 -28.08 15.98 0.94
C LYS A 100 -26.68 15.52 1.29
N LEU A 101 -25.98 16.26 2.18
CA LEU A 101 -24.66 15.89 2.69
C LEU A 101 -24.73 14.53 3.40
N VAL A 102 -23.87 13.60 2.96
CA VAL A 102 -23.71 12.27 3.54
C VAL A 102 -22.49 12.23 4.45
N ASP A 103 -21.35 12.77 3.97
CA ASP A 103 -20.10 12.79 4.73
C ASP A 103 -19.17 13.93 4.27
N GLU A 104 -18.23 14.31 5.12
CA GLU A 104 -17.18 15.30 4.84
C GLU A 104 -15.87 14.82 5.46
N ALA A 105 -14.79 14.84 4.69
CA ALA A 105 -13.44 14.51 5.14
C ALA A 105 -12.41 15.50 4.60
N SER A 106 -11.26 15.56 5.26
CA SER A 106 -10.17 16.45 4.85
C SER A 106 -8.84 15.71 4.87
N THR A 107 -7.93 16.13 4.00
CA THR A 107 -6.52 15.71 3.96
C THR A 107 -5.65 16.89 3.56
N VAL A 108 -4.34 16.74 3.67
CA VAL A 108 -3.38 17.77 3.27
C VAL A 108 -2.64 17.33 2.01
N ILE A 109 -2.56 18.20 1.01
CA ILE A 109 -1.68 18.00 -0.14
C ILE A 109 -0.38 18.71 0.16
N ARG A 110 0.71 17.97 0.10
CA ARG A 110 2.07 18.44 0.31
C ARG A 110 2.77 18.55 -1.02
N VAL A 111 2.88 19.77 -1.53
CA VAL A 111 3.63 20.05 -2.75
C VAL A 111 5.09 20.29 -2.38
N VAL A 112 5.98 19.50 -2.98
CA VAL A 112 7.42 19.47 -2.66
C VAL A 112 8.22 20.05 -3.83
N PRO A 113 9.24 20.88 -3.59
CA PRO A 113 10.08 21.39 -4.66
C PRO A 113 10.65 20.30 -5.57
N ARG A 114 10.65 20.54 -6.87
CA ARG A 114 11.15 19.59 -7.87
C ARG A 114 12.62 19.21 -7.64
N ASP A 115 13.42 20.10 -7.12
CA ASP A 115 14.86 19.90 -6.88
C ASP A 115 15.19 19.35 -5.49
N THR A 116 14.19 18.97 -4.69
CA THR A 116 14.41 18.31 -3.39
C THR A 116 15.24 17.05 -3.57
N GLY A 117 16.32 16.94 -2.78
CA GLY A 117 17.27 15.83 -2.85
C GLY A 117 18.36 15.98 -3.90
N LYS A 118 18.37 17.06 -4.72
CA LYS A 118 19.42 17.32 -5.69
C LYS A 118 20.80 17.30 -5.04
N GLY A 119 21.75 16.59 -5.65
CA GLY A 119 23.13 16.47 -5.16
C GLY A 119 23.32 15.46 -4.02
N ARG A 120 22.25 14.85 -3.52
CA ARG A 120 22.32 13.78 -2.50
C ARG A 120 22.36 12.40 -3.18
N GLU A 121 22.84 11.41 -2.46
CA GLU A 121 22.65 9.99 -2.81
C GLU A 121 21.48 9.41 -2.02
N MET A 122 20.77 8.47 -2.61
CA MET A 122 19.72 7.72 -1.92
C MET A 122 19.67 6.26 -2.38
N ALA A 123 19.32 5.37 -1.46
CA ALA A 123 19.06 3.97 -1.74
C ALA A 123 17.61 3.61 -1.42
N LEU A 124 16.94 2.93 -2.35
CA LEU A 124 15.55 2.53 -2.27
C LEU A 124 15.43 1.01 -2.37
N LEU A 125 14.72 0.38 -1.45
CA LEU A 125 14.30 -1.02 -1.53
C LEU A 125 12.78 -1.10 -1.73
N ILE A 126 12.35 -1.69 -2.84
CA ILE A 126 10.93 -1.89 -3.16
C ILE A 126 10.57 -3.35 -2.90
N ILE A 127 9.64 -3.59 -1.98
CA ILE A 127 9.18 -4.93 -1.59
C ILE A 127 7.71 -5.09 -1.96
N GLY A 128 7.33 -6.24 -2.54
CA GLY A 128 5.93 -6.48 -2.82
C GLY A 128 5.61 -7.80 -3.53
N ASP A 129 4.39 -7.86 -4.01
CA ASP A 129 3.81 -9.05 -4.64
C ASP A 129 3.90 -9.03 -6.19
N SER A 130 2.84 -9.50 -6.87
CA SER A 130 2.76 -9.53 -8.34
C SER A 130 2.76 -8.13 -8.97
N LEU A 131 2.24 -7.13 -8.29
CA LEU A 131 2.27 -5.75 -8.77
C LEU A 131 3.72 -5.24 -8.84
N THR A 132 4.52 -5.57 -7.84
CA THR A 132 5.96 -5.28 -7.81
C THR A 132 6.73 -6.14 -8.82
N ALA A 133 6.39 -7.43 -8.91
CA ALA A 133 7.01 -8.36 -9.87
C ALA A 133 6.82 -7.92 -11.34
N ALA A 134 5.74 -7.21 -11.65
CA ALA A 134 5.46 -6.67 -12.99
C ALA A 134 6.46 -5.60 -13.44
N THR A 135 7.19 -4.96 -12.51
CA THR A 135 8.28 -3.99 -12.75
C THR A 135 7.84 -2.59 -13.19
N TYR A 136 6.67 -2.41 -13.79
CA TYR A 136 6.25 -1.16 -14.41
C TYR A 136 6.30 0.05 -13.47
N TYR A 137 5.75 -0.05 -12.26
CA TYR A 137 5.79 1.09 -11.34
C TYR A 137 7.20 1.36 -10.80
N SER A 138 8.04 0.32 -10.62
CA SER A 138 9.44 0.49 -10.23
C SER A 138 10.23 1.19 -11.33
N ASN A 139 9.96 0.87 -12.60
CA ASN A 139 10.53 1.57 -13.75
C ASN A 139 10.10 3.05 -13.76
N GLU A 140 8.84 3.34 -13.47
CA GLU A 140 8.34 4.73 -13.42
C GLU A 140 9.01 5.52 -12.29
N VAL A 141 9.18 4.92 -11.10
CA VAL A 141 9.95 5.55 -10.01
C VAL A 141 11.39 5.85 -10.47
N GLY A 142 12.06 4.87 -11.09
CA GLY A 142 13.41 5.06 -11.63
C GLY A 142 13.47 6.13 -12.73
N ARG A 143 12.48 6.17 -13.62
CA ARG A 143 12.37 7.19 -14.68
C ARG A 143 12.25 8.59 -14.08
N LEU A 144 11.30 8.78 -13.13
CA LEU A 144 11.08 10.06 -12.48
C LEU A 144 12.30 10.52 -11.66
N LEU A 145 12.95 9.60 -10.94
CA LEU A 145 14.18 9.88 -10.20
C LEU A 145 15.39 10.20 -11.11
N SER A 146 15.33 9.83 -12.38
CA SER A 146 16.39 10.14 -13.37
C SER A 146 16.22 11.50 -14.02
N GLU A 147 15.08 12.17 -13.83
CA GLU A 147 14.88 13.53 -14.31
C GLU A 147 15.79 14.53 -13.58
N PRO A 148 16.17 15.66 -14.21
CA PRO A 148 16.97 16.70 -13.57
C PRO A 148 16.35 17.20 -12.25
N GLY A 149 17.18 17.49 -11.25
CA GLY A 149 16.72 17.97 -9.94
C GLY A 149 16.46 16.87 -8.91
N ASN A 150 16.72 15.62 -9.25
CA ASN A 150 16.58 14.49 -8.34
C ASN A 150 17.93 14.06 -7.71
N PRO A 151 17.89 13.24 -6.64
CA PRO A 151 19.09 12.64 -6.07
C PRO A 151 19.72 11.62 -7.02
N LYS A 152 20.97 11.31 -6.81
CA LYS A 152 21.60 10.11 -7.39
C LYS A 152 21.04 8.88 -6.68
N TRP A 153 20.23 8.11 -7.37
CA TRP A 153 19.53 6.99 -6.78
C TRP A 153 20.18 5.63 -7.05
N THR A 154 19.94 4.68 -6.16
CA THR A 154 20.24 3.26 -6.31
C THR A 154 19.03 2.47 -5.84
N MET A 155 18.51 1.56 -6.67
CA MET A 155 17.51 0.59 -6.24
C MET A 155 18.19 -0.70 -5.83
N LEU A 156 17.82 -1.20 -4.66
CA LEU A 156 18.32 -2.45 -4.08
C LEU A 156 17.33 -3.58 -4.35
N GLY A 157 17.84 -4.81 -4.48
CA GLY A 157 17.00 -5.98 -4.66
C GLY A 157 17.70 -7.07 -5.48
N THR A 158 17.30 -8.33 -5.26
CA THR A 158 17.88 -9.49 -5.92
C THR A 158 17.18 -9.84 -7.23
N SER A 159 16.02 -9.24 -7.50
CA SER A 159 15.25 -9.45 -8.72
C SER A 159 15.14 -8.16 -9.52
N PRO A 160 15.97 -7.94 -10.55
CA PRO A 160 15.75 -6.85 -11.50
C PRO A 160 14.45 -7.07 -12.29
N GLY A 161 14.07 -8.33 -12.50
CA GLY A 161 12.86 -8.74 -13.19
C GLY A 161 12.88 -8.57 -14.70
N ARG A 162 11.92 -9.23 -15.34
CA ARG A 162 11.71 -9.08 -16.78
C ARG A 162 11.17 -7.69 -17.08
N GLY A 163 11.82 -6.98 -18.00
CA GLY A 163 11.43 -5.62 -18.39
C GLY A 163 11.91 -4.51 -17.45
N ALA A 164 12.79 -4.82 -16.47
CA ALA A 164 13.42 -3.79 -15.65
C ALA A 164 14.33 -2.89 -16.52
N THR A 165 14.20 -1.58 -16.36
CA THR A 165 15.11 -0.62 -16.94
C THR A 165 16.45 -0.62 -16.19
N LYS A 166 17.49 -0.05 -16.79
CA LYS A 166 18.83 -0.04 -16.20
C LYS A 166 18.82 0.56 -14.79
N GLY A 167 19.35 -0.16 -13.81
CA GLY A 167 19.45 0.25 -12.42
C GLY A 167 18.21 -0.05 -11.56
N VAL A 168 17.07 -0.45 -12.16
CA VAL A 168 15.88 -0.82 -11.42
C VAL A 168 15.98 -2.24 -10.89
N ALA A 169 15.88 -2.38 -9.56
CA ALA A 169 15.87 -3.64 -8.84
C ALA A 169 14.77 -3.63 -7.75
N ARG A 170 14.40 -4.78 -7.23
CA ARG A 170 13.34 -4.93 -6.23
C ARG A 170 13.31 -6.32 -5.60
N GLU A 171 12.50 -6.49 -4.56
CA GLU A 171 12.08 -7.78 -4.00
C GLU A 171 10.57 -7.96 -4.23
N GLY A 172 10.20 -8.29 -5.48
CA GLY A 172 8.81 -8.42 -5.91
C GLY A 172 8.50 -9.81 -6.46
N TYR A 173 7.49 -10.51 -5.89
CA TYR A 173 7.21 -11.91 -6.23
C TYR A 173 5.73 -12.19 -6.35
N GLY A 174 5.30 -12.76 -7.47
CA GLY A 174 3.88 -13.06 -7.73
C GLY A 174 3.24 -13.98 -6.70
N GLY A 175 2.11 -13.56 -6.13
CA GLY A 175 1.36 -14.30 -5.13
C GLY A 175 1.95 -14.28 -3.72
N TRP A 176 2.89 -13.37 -3.45
CA TRP A 176 3.50 -13.27 -2.13
C TRP A 176 2.63 -12.44 -1.17
N THR A 177 2.74 -12.82 0.11
CA THR A 177 2.08 -12.22 1.27
C THR A 177 3.14 -11.72 2.25
N TRP A 178 2.74 -10.92 3.23
CA TRP A 178 3.60 -10.57 4.36
C TRP A 178 4.17 -11.81 5.04
N GLU A 179 3.33 -12.83 5.27
CA GLU A 179 3.73 -14.10 5.88
C GLU A 179 4.84 -14.80 5.09
N ARG A 180 4.75 -14.82 3.74
CA ARG A 180 5.78 -15.47 2.92
C ARG A 180 7.13 -14.81 3.03
N PHE A 181 7.20 -13.50 3.20
CA PHE A 181 8.46 -12.82 3.48
C PHE A 181 9.04 -13.23 4.83
N ASN A 182 8.21 -13.57 5.82
CA ASN A 182 8.63 -13.97 7.16
C ASN A 182 8.99 -15.46 7.29
N THR A 183 8.40 -16.32 6.46
CA THR A 183 8.39 -17.77 6.75
C THR A 183 8.80 -18.66 5.58
N LEU A 184 8.70 -18.19 4.32
CA LEU A 184 8.95 -19.07 3.18
C LEU A 184 10.45 -19.32 2.99
N TYR A 185 10.87 -20.57 3.26
CA TYR A 185 12.23 -21.04 3.07
C TYR A 185 12.23 -22.47 2.52
N GLY A 186 12.30 -22.60 1.19
CA GLY A 186 12.38 -23.90 0.51
C GLY A 186 13.82 -24.41 0.39
N ALA A 187 13.97 -25.64 -0.07
CA ALA A 187 15.28 -26.26 -0.26
C ALA A 187 16.14 -25.51 -1.30
N GLU A 188 15.48 -24.92 -2.30
CA GLU A 188 16.12 -24.12 -3.35
C GLU A 188 15.55 -22.72 -3.37
N GLU A 189 16.37 -21.71 -3.67
CA GLU A 189 15.95 -20.31 -3.77
C GLU A 189 14.87 -20.08 -4.84
N TRP A 190 14.96 -20.82 -5.94
CA TRP A 190 14.02 -20.81 -7.06
C TRP A 190 13.57 -22.21 -7.40
N LYS A 191 12.30 -22.42 -7.66
CA LYS A 191 11.74 -23.69 -8.10
C LYS A 191 10.96 -23.53 -9.40
N GLU A 192 10.95 -24.58 -10.22
CA GLU A 192 10.05 -24.71 -11.36
C GLU A 192 8.63 -25.01 -10.88
N ALA A 193 7.64 -24.25 -11.37
CA ALA A 193 6.23 -24.51 -11.14
C ALA A 193 5.42 -24.05 -12.35
N ASN A 194 4.71 -24.98 -12.98
CA ASN A 194 3.91 -24.73 -14.19
C ASN A 194 4.69 -24.04 -15.31
N GLY A 195 5.92 -24.51 -15.60
CA GLY A 195 6.80 -23.98 -16.64
C GLY A 195 7.36 -22.58 -16.35
N ARG A 196 7.35 -22.15 -15.09
CA ARG A 196 7.88 -20.84 -14.67
C ARG A 196 8.75 -20.98 -13.43
N LYS A 197 9.88 -20.27 -13.41
CA LYS A 197 10.67 -20.11 -12.18
C LYS A 197 9.92 -19.24 -11.18
N ARG A 198 9.74 -19.75 -9.97
CA ARG A 198 9.11 -19.03 -8.86
C ARG A 198 10.06 -18.93 -7.68
N LYS A 199 10.13 -17.77 -7.05
CA LYS A 199 10.89 -17.58 -5.82
C LYS A 199 10.33 -18.50 -4.74
N ASN A 200 11.20 -19.23 -4.06
CA ASN A 200 10.86 -20.27 -3.08
C ASN A 200 11.55 -20.07 -1.73
N GLN A 201 12.31 -18.98 -1.61
CA GLN A 201 12.89 -18.52 -0.34
C GLN A 201 12.73 -17.02 -0.21
N SER A 202 12.39 -16.56 0.97
CA SER A 202 12.45 -15.13 1.29
C SER A 202 13.89 -14.64 1.20
N PRO A 203 14.13 -13.47 0.57
CA PRO A 203 15.47 -12.91 0.52
C PRO A 203 15.97 -12.47 1.91
N PHE A 204 15.07 -12.36 2.88
CA PHE A 204 15.34 -11.89 4.24
C PHE A 204 15.55 -13.02 5.25
N LEU A 205 15.34 -14.28 4.86
CA LEU A 205 15.52 -15.45 5.72
C LEU A 205 16.88 -16.11 5.49
N PHE A 206 17.57 -16.37 6.58
CA PHE A 206 18.89 -16.99 6.59
C PHE A 206 18.96 -18.08 7.66
N LEU A 207 19.66 -19.16 7.36
CA LEU A 207 19.96 -20.20 8.34
C LEU A 207 20.91 -19.65 9.42
N ASP A 208 20.63 -20.00 10.67
CA ASP A 208 21.43 -19.64 11.83
C ASP A 208 22.33 -20.85 12.17
N GLY A 209 23.56 -20.83 11.63
CA GLY A 209 24.51 -21.94 11.75
C GLY A 209 24.14 -23.20 10.94
N ASP A 210 24.83 -24.29 11.20
CA ASP A 210 24.61 -25.57 10.54
C ASP A 210 23.34 -26.27 11.07
N GLY A 211 22.23 -26.17 10.34
CA GLY A 211 20.99 -26.89 10.62
C GLY A 211 19.97 -26.15 11.50
N GLY A 212 20.17 -24.87 11.80
CA GLY A 212 19.17 -24.02 12.49
C GLY A 212 17.97 -23.68 11.62
N ALA A 213 16.83 -23.35 12.25
CA ALA A 213 15.65 -22.82 11.54
C ALA A 213 15.98 -21.45 10.90
N PRO A 214 15.45 -21.17 9.68
CA PRO A 214 15.66 -19.87 9.04
C PRO A 214 15.05 -18.74 9.85
N LYS A 215 15.78 -17.64 10.00
CA LYS A 215 15.37 -16.43 10.73
C LYS A 215 15.51 -15.19 9.88
N LEU A 216 14.64 -14.21 10.10
CA LEU A 216 14.77 -12.87 9.50
C LEU A 216 16.08 -12.23 9.92
N ASN A 217 16.89 -11.83 8.94
CA ASN A 217 18.15 -11.15 9.15
C ASN A 217 18.37 -10.07 8.09
N ILE A 218 17.81 -8.89 8.32
CA ILE A 218 17.89 -7.76 7.39
C ILE A 218 19.32 -7.24 7.28
N LYS A 219 20.10 -7.25 8.35
CA LYS A 219 21.54 -6.86 8.29
C LYS A 219 22.32 -7.76 7.34
N ARG A 220 22.07 -9.08 7.42
CA ARG A 220 22.72 -10.04 6.52
C ARG A 220 22.25 -9.87 5.07
N TYR A 221 20.95 -9.57 4.85
CA TYR A 221 20.45 -9.20 3.54
C TYR A 221 21.20 -7.99 2.96
N VAL A 222 21.36 -6.92 3.76
CA VAL A 222 22.11 -5.74 3.34
C VAL A 222 23.55 -6.11 2.95
N GLN A 223 24.25 -6.90 3.76
CA GLN A 223 25.63 -7.29 3.49
C GLN A 223 25.79 -8.20 2.27
N GLU A 224 24.94 -9.22 2.13
CA GLU A 224 25.11 -10.26 1.13
C GLU A 224 24.36 -10.01 -0.19
N LYS A 225 23.25 -9.22 -0.16
CA LYS A 225 22.36 -9.03 -1.29
C LYS A 225 22.26 -7.59 -1.78
N ALA A 226 22.73 -6.64 -1.01
CA ALA A 226 22.74 -5.21 -1.33
C ALA A 226 24.13 -4.58 -1.26
N ASP A 227 25.19 -5.39 -1.39
CA ASP A 227 26.59 -4.98 -1.38
C ASP A 227 26.99 -4.08 -0.19
N GLY A 228 26.37 -4.33 0.97
CA GLY A 228 26.57 -3.56 2.20
C GLY A 228 25.86 -2.20 2.20
N ARG A 229 25.10 -1.83 1.16
CA ARG A 229 24.39 -0.55 1.09
C ARG A 229 23.05 -0.62 1.82
N GLU A 230 22.92 0.16 2.88
CA GLU A 230 21.63 0.30 3.60
C GLU A 230 20.66 1.14 2.78
N PRO A 231 19.36 0.74 2.69
CA PRO A 231 18.35 1.59 2.10
C PRO A 231 18.00 2.76 3.02
N ASP A 232 17.87 3.96 2.45
CA ASP A 232 17.26 5.12 3.10
C ASP A 232 15.74 4.99 3.16
N PHE A 233 15.18 4.36 2.14
CA PHE A 233 13.73 4.17 1.98
C PHE A 233 13.41 2.72 1.64
N VAL A 234 12.37 2.20 2.28
CA VAL A 234 11.82 0.87 1.97
C VAL A 234 10.33 1.02 1.73
N THR A 235 9.81 0.55 0.59
CA THR A 235 8.36 0.54 0.33
C THR A 235 7.81 -0.88 0.32
N PHE A 236 6.58 -1.04 0.87
CA PHE A 236 5.88 -2.32 0.94
C PHE A 236 4.56 -2.22 0.19
N MET A 237 4.45 -2.93 -0.94
CA MET A 237 3.22 -3.07 -1.73
C MET A 237 2.70 -4.49 -1.56
N LEU A 238 2.02 -4.74 -0.43
CA LEU A 238 1.51 -6.05 -0.01
C LEU A 238 0.09 -5.91 0.57
N GLY A 239 -0.63 -7.03 0.68
CA GLY A 239 -1.96 -7.11 1.27
C GLY A 239 -3.01 -7.74 0.36
N ILE A 240 -2.87 -7.63 -0.96
CA ILE A 240 -3.83 -8.22 -1.90
C ILE A 240 -3.91 -9.74 -1.70
N ASN A 241 -2.77 -10.44 -1.77
CA ASN A 241 -2.73 -11.89 -1.64
C ASN A 241 -3.04 -12.37 -0.22
N ASP A 242 -2.80 -11.55 0.78
CA ASP A 242 -3.15 -11.85 2.18
C ASP A 242 -4.66 -11.90 2.38
N CYS A 243 -5.40 -10.99 1.72
CA CYS A 243 -6.79 -10.68 2.01
C CYS A 243 -7.77 -11.05 0.90
N PHE A 244 -7.32 -11.67 -0.20
CA PHE A 244 -8.14 -11.91 -1.39
C PHE A 244 -9.18 -13.05 -1.23
N HIS A 245 -8.98 -13.96 -0.30
CA HIS A 245 -9.69 -15.25 -0.26
C HIS A 245 -10.98 -15.34 0.55
N PRO A 246 -11.25 -14.53 1.60
CA PRO A 246 -12.47 -14.70 2.39
C PRO A 246 -13.73 -14.30 1.61
N ASP A 247 -14.87 -14.87 1.99
CA ASP A 247 -16.15 -14.41 1.48
C ASP A 247 -16.39 -12.96 1.92
N PRO A 248 -16.57 -12.01 0.99
CA PRO A 248 -16.82 -10.60 1.33
C PRO A 248 -18.08 -10.37 2.16
N LYS A 249 -19.00 -11.35 2.19
CA LYS A 249 -20.23 -11.33 2.99
C LYS A 249 -20.02 -11.85 4.41
N ASP A 250 -18.87 -12.45 4.70
CA ASP A 250 -18.49 -12.87 6.04
C ASP A 250 -17.54 -11.85 6.68
N PRO A 251 -18.05 -10.86 7.42
CA PRO A 251 -17.21 -9.83 8.04
C PRO A 251 -16.24 -10.40 9.08
N VAL A 252 -16.57 -11.51 9.73
CA VAL A 252 -15.71 -12.14 10.73
C VAL A 252 -14.49 -12.76 10.05
N ALA A 253 -14.69 -13.51 8.96
CA ALA A 253 -13.61 -14.09 8.19
C ALA A 253 -12.71 -13.01 7.55
N VAL A 254 -13.29 -11.91 7.04
CA VAL A 254 -12.55 -10.79 6.49
C VAL A 254 -11.69 -10.12 7.57
N GLU A 255 -12.25 -9.81 8.74
CA GLU A 255 -11.50 -9.19 9.84
C GLU A 255 -10.39 -10.10 10.38
N ALA A 256 -10.62 -11.42 10.45
CA ALA A 256 -9.58 -12.37 10.82
C ALA A 256 -8.40 -12.35 9.84
N LYS A 257 -8.67 -12.21 8.53
CA LYS A 257 -7.61 -12.06 7.52
C LYS A 257 -6.84 -10.76 7.67
N PHE A 258 -7.52 -9.64 7.91
CA PHE A 258 -6.86 -8.35 8.16
C PHE A 258 -5.95 -8.42 9.39
N LYS A 259 -6.46 -9.01 10.49
CA LYS A 259 -5.67 -9.19 11.71
C LYS A 259 -4.41 -10.02 11.45
N GLY A 260 -4.55 -11.19 10.82
CA GLY A 260 -3.40 -12.05 10.50
C GLY A 260 -2.39 -11.38 9.58
N MET A 261 -2.86 -10.64 8.56
CA MET A 261 -1.98 -9.85 7.68
C MET A 261 -1.20 -8.79 8.47
N LEU A 262 -1.86 -8.03 9.34
CA LEU A 262 -1.22 -6.97 10.13
C LEU A 262 -0.21 -7.54 11.14
N GLU A 263 -0.50 -8.68 11.76
CA GLU A 263 0.45 -9.39 12.62
C GLU A 263 1.73 -9.78 11.85
N GLN A 264 1.59 -10.29 10.62
CA GLN A 264 2.73 -10.61 9.77
C GLN A 264 3.48 -9.36 9.28
N ALA A 265 2.76 -8.28 9.00
CA ALA A 265 3.38 -7.00 8.66
C ALA A 265 4.25 -6.47 9.81
N GLU A 266 3.76 -6.51 11.05
CA GLU A 266 4.53 -6.07 12.22
C GLU A 266 5.82 -6.87 12.44
N ILE A 267 5.80 -8.18 12.20
CA ILE A 267 7.01 -9.01 12.30
C ILE A 267 8.09 -8.53 11.33
N LEU A 268 7.72 -8.29 10.06
CA LEU A 268 8.66 -7.83 9.04
C LEU A 268 9.14 -6.40 9.31
N LEU A 269 8.21 -5.49 9.63
CA LEU A 269 8.52 -4.09 9.95
C LEU A 269 9.45 -3.97 11.16
N ALA A 270 9.22 -4.74 12.22
CA ALA A 270 10.07 -4.79 13.40
C ALA A 270 11.50 -5.28 13.05
N ALA A 271 11.62 -6.29 12.16
CA ALA A 271 12.92 -6.74 11.69
C ALA A 271 13.68 -5.66 10.91
N PHE A 272 12.98 -4.94 9.99
CA PHE A 272 13.55 -3.80 9.28
C PHE A 272 13.92 -2.67 10.24
N ARG A 273 13.05 -2.27 11.14
CA ARG A 273 13.29 -1.19 12.10
C ARG A 273 14.48 -1.48 13.02
N LYS A 274 14.60 -2.73 13.50
CA LYS A 274 15.74 -3.16 14.32
C LYS A 274 17.07 -3.08 13.56
N ALA A 275 17.06 -3.42 12.28
CA ALA A 275 18.27 -3.45 11.46
C ALA A 275 18.66 -2.06 10.91
N LEU A 276 17.67 -1.25 10.56
CA LEU A 276 17.76 0.01 9.83
C LEU A 276 16.96 1.10 10.58
N PRO A 277 17.46 1.59 11.72
CA PRO A 277 16.73 2.51 12.60
C PRO A 277 16.40 3.86 11.96
N ASN A 278 17.13 4.26 10.93
CA ASN A 278 16.99 5.56 10.27
C ASN A 278 16.25 5.49 8.92
N ALA A 279 16.00 4.27 8.39
CA ALA A 279 15.31 4.13 7.11
C ALA A 279 13.81 4.46 7.25
N ASP A 280 13.23 5.15 6.28
CA ASP A 280 11.79 5.39 6.23
C ASP A 280 11.07 4.21 5.57
N LEU A 281 10.07 3.65 6.25
CA LEU A 281 9.28 2.51 5.83
C LEU A 281 7.92 2.98 5.29
N GLY A 282 7.72 2.91 3.98
CA GLY A 282 6.51 3.34 3.30
C GLY A 282 5.53 2.19 3.07
N ILE A 283 4.35 2.25 3.68
CA ILE A 283 3.26 1.30 3.47
C ILE A 283 2.38 1.80 2.34
N CYS A 284 2.47 1.16 1.18
CA CYS A 284 1.62 1.45 0.04
C CYS A 284 0.19 0.96 0.30
N LEU A 285 -0.78 1.87 0.22
CA LEU A 285 -2.19 1.50 0.37
C LEU A 285 -2.61 0.59 -0.78
N THR A 286 -3.38 -0.44 -0.46
CA THR A 286 -3.85 -1.44 -1.45
C THR A 286 -4.64 -0.76 -2.57
N THR A 287 -4.24 -1.01 -3.81
CA THR A 287 -4.85 -0.40 -5.00
C THR A 287 -6.29 -0.87 -5.22
N PRO A 288 -7.17 -0.02 -5.77
CA PRO A 288 -8.53 -0.40 -6.11
C PRO A 288 -8.54 -1.47 -7.21
N PRO A 289 -9.63 -2.25 -7.36
CA PRO A 289 -9.79 -3.16 -8.48
C PRO A 289 -10.20 -2.44 -9.77
N ASN A 290 -10.08 -3.16 -10.90
CA ASN A 290 -10.72 -2.79 -12.16
C ASN A 290 -12.25 -2.60 -11.97
N ALA A 291 -12.79 -1.53 -12.55
CA ALA A 291 -14.23 -1.22 -12.47
C ALA A 291 -15.11 -2.10 -13.35
N ARG A 292 -14.53 -2.96 -14.21
CA ARG A 292 -15.28 -3.82 -15.14
C ARG A 292 -15.52 -5.20 -14.53
N ASP A 293 -16.77 -5.65 -14.50
CA ASP A 293 -17.13 -7.00 -14.05
C ASP A 293 -16.54 -8.06 -14.99
N GLU A 294 -16.50 -7.80 -16.30
CA GLU A 294 -15.95 -8.70 -17.33
C GLU A 294 -14.45 -9.00 -17.10
N ALA A 295 -13.70 -8.06 -16.59
CA ALA A 295 -12.28 -8.26 -16.26
C ALA A 295 -12.10 -9.27 -15.12
N PHE A 296 -13.02 -9.31 -14.17
CA PHE A 296 -13.04 -10.33 -13.12
C PHE A 296 -13.46 -11.69 -13.65
N VAL A 297 -14.49 -11.76 -14.48
CA VAL A 297 -14.93 -13.01 -15.12
C VAL A 297 -13.80 -13.59 -15.97
N ALA A 298 -13.13 -12.78 -16.79
CA ALA A 298 -12.03 -13.22 -17.64
C ALA A 298 -10.85 -13.78 -16.84
N ASN A 299 -10.52 -13.19 -15.69
CA ASN A 299 -9.36 -13.55 -14.89
C ASN A 299 -9.65 -14.60 -13.81
N TYR A 300 -10.84 -14.56 -13.19
CA TYR A 300 -11.19 -15.38 -12.02
C TYR A 300 -12.43 -16.25 -12.22
N LYS A 301 -13.13 -16.11 -13.35
CA LYS A 301 -14.42 -16.78 -13.64
C LYS A 301 -15.47 -16.37 -12.58
N ASP A 302 -16.04 -17.34 -11.88
CA ASP A 302 -17.02 -17.16 -10.80
C ASP A 302 -16.41 -17.09 -9.39
N ARG A 303 -15.09 -17.30 -9.30
CA ARG A 303 -14.39 -17.41 -8.01
C ARG A 303 -14.35 -16.11 -7.22
N TYR A 304 -14.19 -14.97 -7.92
CA TYR A 304 -14.15 -13.65 -7.33
C TYR A 304 -14.90 -12.66 -8.18
N THR A 305 -15.66 -11.78 -7.53
CA THR A 305 -16.40 -10.70 -8.20
C THR A 305 -15.72 -9.35 -7.97
N ARG A 306 -15.90 -8.43 -8.89
CA ARG A 306 -15.45 -7.04 -8.75
C ARG A 306 -15.94 -6.42 -7.44
N ARG A 307 -17.26 -6.47 -7.19
CA ARG A 307 -17.88 -5.90 -6.00
C ARG A 307 -17.37 -6.55 -4.71
N GLY A 308 -17.18 -7.87 -4.72
CA GLY A 308 -16.65 -8.61 -3.57
C GLY A 308 -15.25 -8.15 -3.22
N TRP A 309 -14.35 -8.12 -4.21
CA TRP A 309 -12.99 -7.64 -3.98
C TRP A 309 -12.95 -6.15 -3.65
N ARG A 310 -13.75 -5.30 -4.29
CA ARG A 310 -13.83 -3.87 -3.97
C ARG A 310 -14.21 -3.65 -2.51
N SER A 311 -15.19 -4.42 -1.99
CA SER A 311 -15.60 -4.34 -0.58
C SER A 311 -14.47 -4.71 0.39
N ILE A 312 -13.74 -5.80 0.11
CA ILE A 312 -12.60 -6.20 0.93
C ILE A 312 -11.47 -5.17 0.84
N GLN A 313 -11.11 -4.75 -0.37
CA GLN A 313 -10.02 -3.79 -0.62
C GLN A 313 -10.26 -2.45 0.09
N TYR A 314 -11.48 -1.91 0.02
CA TYR A 314 -11.80 -0.64 0.67
C TYR A 314 -11.63 -0.75 2.19
N ARG A 315 -12.19 -1.80 2.81
CA ARG A 315 -12.04 -2.06 4.25
C ARG A 315 -10.59 -2.34 4.64
N LEU A 316 -9.81 -2.98 3.76
CA LEU A 316 -8.39 -3.18 3.97
C LEU A 316 -7.63 -1.85 4.00
N VAL A 317 -7.94 -0.91 3.08
CA VAL A 317 -7.36 0.44 3.11
C VAL A 317 -7.70 1.15 4.41
N GLU A 318 -8.93 1.07 4.91
CA GLU A 318 -9.30 1.61 6.23
C GLU A 318 -8.46 0.99 7.36
N ARG A 319 -8.27 -0.32 7.33
CA ARG A 319 -7.43 -1.01 8.31
C ARG A 319 -5.96 -0.62 8.23
N GLN A 320 -5.42 -0.47 7.01
CA GLN A 320 -4.06 0.03 6.80
C GLN A 320 -3.90 1.45 7.34
N LEU A 321 -4.82 2.35 7.03
CA LEU A 321 -4.82 3.73 7.55
C LEU A 321 -4.91 3.78 9.08
N LYS A 322 -5.80 3.00 9.67
CA LYS A 322 -5.97 2.93 11.13
C LYS A 322 -4.73 2.35 11.83
N HIS A 323 -4.08 1.36 11.23
CA HIS A 323 -2.98 0.63 11.86
C HIS A 323 -1.62 1.33 11.69
N PHE A 324 -1.38 1.89 10.51
CA PHE A 324 -0.09 2.48 10.15
C PHE A 324 -0.09 4.02 10.19
N GLY A 325 -1.26 4.66 10.17
CA GLY A 325 -1.35 6.12 10.27
C GLY A 325 -0.91 6.62 11.66
N GLY A 326 -0.21 7.77 11.69
CA GLY A 326 0.27 8.38 12.94
C GLY A 326 1.53 7.74 13.53
N ARG A 327 2.22 6.87 12.75
CA ARG A 327 3.45 6.19 13.19
C ARG A 327 4.74 6.79 12.60
N GLU A 328 4.69 8.06 12.20
CA GLU A 328 5.83 8.78 11.60
C GLU A 328 7.02 8.85 12.56
N LYS A 329 6.78 8.89 13.88
CA LYS A 329 7.83 8.81 14.92
C LYS A 329 8.57 7.47 14.94
N GLU A 330 7.94 6.43 14.42
CA GLU A 330 8.55 5.12 14.22
C GLU A 330 9.17 4.99 12.82
N HIS A 331 9.22 6.08 12.04
CA HIS A 331 9.59 6.08 10.63
C HIS A 331 8.74 5.13 9.77
N ILE A 332 7.45 4.97 10.11
CA ILE A 332 6.47 4.24 9.32
C ILE A 332 5.49 5.26 8.74
N PHE A 333 5.31 5.22 7.42
CA PHE A 333 4.56 6.22 6.67
C PHE A 333 3.55 5.58 5.73
N ILE A 334 2.43 6.25 5.51
CA ILE A 334 1.47 5.87 4.46
C ILE A 334 1.93 6.43 3.12
N VAL A 335 1.94 5.57 2.10
CA VAL A 335 2.09 5.94 0.69
C VAL A 335 0.71 5.82 0.02
N PRO A 336 0.10 6.91 -0.47
CA PRO A 336 -1.33 6.95 -0.83
C PRO A 336 -1.63 6.37 -2.22
N THR A 337 -1.15 5.18 -2.53
CA THR A 337 -1.27 4.52 -3.84
C THR A 337 -2.69 4.08 -4.22
N SER A 338 -3.65 4.10 -3.27
CA SER A 338 -5.03 3.68 -3.51
C SER A 338 -5.89 4.71 -4.24
N LEU A 339 -5.54 6.00 -4.18
CA LEU A 339 -6.40 7.07 -4.69
C LEU A 339 -6.08 7.50 -6.14
N ASP A 340 -4.83 7.42 -6.56
CA ASP A 340 -4.38 7.92 -7.87
C ASP A 340 -4.72 6.97 -9.03
N LEU A 341 -4.94 5.68 -8.77
CA LEU A 341 -5.18 4.69 -9.80
C LEU A 341 -6.63 4.74 -10.31
N ASP A 342 -6.79 5.10 -11.58
CA ASP A 342 -8.09 5.09 -12.28
C ASP A 342 -8.57 3.64 -12.46
N PRO A 343 -9.74 3.26 -11.90
CA PRO A 343 -10.23 1.88 -11.97
C PRO A 343 -10.72 1.47 -13.38
N VAL A 344 -10.89 2.41 -14.29
CA VAL A 344 -11.34 2.17 -15.67
C VAL A 344 -10.16 2.19 -16.64
N SER A 345 -9.50 3.34 -16.79
CA SER A 345 -8.44 3.52 -17.79
C SER A 345 -7.09 2.95 -17.34
N GLY A 346 -6.89 2.75 -16.04
CA GLY A 346 -5.67 2.18 -15.45
C GLY A 346 -5.59 0.65 -15.50
N TYR A 347 -6.57 -0.02 -16.11
CA TYR A 347 -6.63 -1.49 -16.18
C TYR A 347 -6.86 -2.01 -17.59
N PRO A 348 -6.37 -3.23 -17.90
CA PRO A 348 -6.74 -3.93 -19.12
C PRO A 348 -8.15 -4.53 -18.99
N ASP A 349 -8.78 -4.88 -20.10
CA ASP A 349 -10.15 -5.41 -20.12
C ASP A 349 -10.30 -6.83 -19.54
N ASN A 350 -9.18 -7.53 -19.36
CA ASN A 350 -9.16 -8.95 -18.97
C ASN A 350 -8.49 -9.23 -17.63
N ASN A 351 -8.23 -8.24 -16.79
CA ASN A 351 -7.64 -8.47 -15.47
C ASN A 351 -8.24 -7.57 -14.39
N GLY A 352 -8.73 -8.21 -13.32
CA GLY A 352 -9.43 -7.53 -12.22
C GLY A 352 -8.52 -6.79 -11.22
N VAL A 353 -7.23 -7.16 -11.11
CA VAL A 353 -6.34 -6.62 -10.06
C VAL A 353 -4.98 -6.12 -10.56
N HIS A 354 -4.54 -6.53 -11.76
CA HIS A 354 -3.26 -6.07 -12.31
C HIS A 354 -3.49 -4.90 -13.26
N PRO A 355 -3.02 -3.71 -12.94
CA PRO A 355 -3.11 -2.54 -13.80
C PRO A 355 -2.46 -2.75 -15.17
N ASN A 356 -2.84 -1.93 -16.13
CA ASN A 356 -2.07 -1.73 -17.35
C ASN A 356 -0.86 -0.80 -17.08
N GLU A 357 -0.06 -0.52 -18.08
CA GLU A 357 1.13 0.30 -17.93
C GLU A 357 0.82 1.69 -17.35
N SER A 358 -0.23 2.36 -17.83
CA SER A 358 -0.62 3.68 -17.33
C SER A 358 -1.06 3.66 -15.86
N GLY A 359 -1.77 2.61 -15.43
CA GLY A 359 -2.14 2.42 -14.03
C GLY A 359 -0.93 2.16 -13.14
N TYR A 360 0.03 1.36 -13.60
CA TYR A 360 1.29 1.18 -12.89
C TYR A 360 2.11 2.46 -12.79
N GLN A 361 2.13 3.30 -13.82
CA GLN A 361 2.82 4.60 -13.78
C GLN A 361 2.25 5.48 -12.68
N ARG A 362 0.93 5.50 -12.45
CA ARG A 362 0.31 6.25 -11.36
C ARG A 362 0.73 5.77 -9.97
N ILE A 363 0.87 4.46 -9.80
CA ILE A 363 1.45 3.90 -8.55
C ILE A 363 2.89 4.41 -8.36
N GLY A 364 3.70 4.38 -9.42
CA GLY A 364 5.08 4.91 -9.40
C GLY A 364 5.13 6.39 -9.07
N THR A 365 4.23 7.19 -9.62
CA THR A 365 4.10 8.63 -9.34
C THR A 365 3.80 8.90 -7.87
N SER A 366 2.87 8.15 -7.26
CA SER A 366 2.54 8.29 -5.84
C SER A 366 3.74 7.96 -4.93
N ILE A 367 4.48 6.91 -5.25
CA ILE A 367 5.71 6.53 -4.52
C ILE A 367 6.79 7.61 -4.69
N TYR A 368 7.03 8.08 -5.92
CA TYR A 368 8.00 9.14 -6.19
C TYR A 368 7.70 10.43 -5.40
N ALA A 369 6.46 10.88 -5.41
CA ALA A 369 6.06 12.10 -4.70
C ALA A 369 6.24 11.95 -3.18
N TRP A 370 5.94 10.77 -2.61
CA TRP A 370 6.22 10.46 -1.22
C TRP A 370 7.74 10.48 -0.91
N LEU A 371 8.57 9.88 -1.75
CA LEU A 371 10.04 9.92 -1.60
C LEU A 371 10.55 11.37 -1.59
N LYS A 372 10.08 12.22 -2.48
CA LYS A 372 10.44 13.65 -2.52
C LYS A 372 10.08 14.34 -1.21
N TRP A 373 8.89 14.07 -0.66
CA TRP A 373 8.50 14.61 0.63
C TRP A 373 9.44 14.16 1.74
N ARG A 374 9.75 12.86 1.83
CA ARG A 374 10.62 12.32 2.87
C ARG A 374 12.04 12.88 2.80
N MET A 375 12.57 13.09 1.61
CA MET A 375 13.86 13.76 1.42
C MET A 375 13.89 15.22 1.88
N ARG A 376 12.75 15.91 1.88
CA ARG A 376 12.62 17.28 2.42
C ARG A 376 12.66 17.29 3.95
N GLU A 377 11.91 16.37 4.58
CA GLU A 377 11.75 16.32 6.04
C GLU A 377 12.99 15.76 6.77
N GLY A 378 13.79 14.95 6.11
CA GLY A 378 15.00 14.34 6.67
C GLY A 378 16.25 15.24 6.65
N ASN A 379 16.07 16.56 6.51
CA ASN A 379 17.17 17.55 6.58
C ASN A 379 17.35 18.07 8.00
#